data_4413dd98e3ec3802633f49a41120b958
#
_entry.id   4413dd98e3ec3802633f49a41120b958
#
_cell.length_a   1.000
_cell.length_b   1.000
_cell.length_c   1.000
_cell.angle_alpha   90.00
_cell.angle_beta   90.00
_cell.angle_gamma   90.00
#
_symmetry.space_group_name_H-M   'P 1'
#
loop_
_entity.id
_entity.type
_entity.pdbx_description
1 polymer ?
#
loop_
_entity_poly.entity_id
_entity_poly.type
_entity_poly.pdbx_seq_one_letter_code
_entity_poly.pdbx_strand_id
1 'polypeptide(L)'
;MQSTLVQLGPMLHWIELSLHALLVGLMIAVPVLFIQRLRAIRTIAGNSRHWVDIFSRSLRENAEVECLADGGRSLPERLSAFALSHQHLCPDALERLLEAREIEERHELEKGLGILGTIGSNAPFVGLTGTVLGILSAFQQMGAAGQAGPQVMGAIAAALVATAAGLLVAIPAVVLHNILHARVSWVLEESRQLRIILVARSLQATVKEAF
;
A
#
# COMPACT_ATOMS: atom_id res chain seq x y z
N MET A 1 44.40 9.35 16.47
CA MET A 1 42.95 9.57 16.61
C MET A 1 42.47 10.91 16.05
N GLN A 2 43.19 12.02 16.21
CA GLN A 2 42.80 13.33 15.63
C GLN A 2 42.84 13.37 14.09
N SER A 3 43.79 12.71 13.44
CA SER A 3 43.90 12.71 11.95
C SER A 3 42.76 11.97 11.25
N THR A 4 42.19 10.94 11.87
CA THR A 4 41.03 10.22 11.32
C THR A 4 39.72 11.00 11.44
N LEU A 5 39.55 11.82 12.47
CA LEU A 5 38.36 12.65 12.66
C LEU A 5 38.30 13.83 11.65
N VAL A 6 39.45 14.38 11.27
CA VAL A 6 39.52 15.47 10.26
C VAL A 6 39.14 15.00 8.86
N GLN A 7 39.48 13.75 8.50
CA GLN A 7 39.09 13.19 7.21
C GLN A 7 37.60 12.81 7.11
N LEU A 8 36.92 12.62 8.25
CA LEU A 8 35.50 12.29 8.28
C LEU A 8 34.58 13.52 8.00
N GLY A 9 35.06 14.74 8.21
CA GLY A 9 34.26 15.97 8.06
C GLY A 9 33.56 16.11 6.68
N PRO A 10 34.29 16.01 5.57
CA PRO A 10 33.67 16.11 4.25
C PRO A 10 32.69 14.96 3.96
N MET A 11 33.01 13.74 4.41
CA MET A 11 32.14 12.57 4.22
C MET A 11 30.81 12.72 5.00
N LEU A 12 30.87 13.22 6.24
CA LEU A 12 29.69 13.47 7.06
C LEU A 12 28.76 14.50 6.40
N HIS A 13 29.32 15.58 5.84
CA HIS A 13 28.53 16.58 5.13
C HIS A 13 27.78 15.99 3.91
N TRP A 14 28.43 15.17 3.11
CA TRP A 14 27.78 14.48 1.99
C TRP A 14 26.70 13.51 2.43
N ILE A 15 26.91 12.79 3.55
CA ILE A 15 25.91 11.89 4.12
C ILE A 15 24.70 12.69 4.61
N GLU A 16 24.91 13.79 5.33
CA GLU A 16 23.82 14.66 5.78
C GLU A 16 23.02 15.23 4.61
N LEU A 17 23.69 15.72 3.56
CA LEU A 17 23.05 16.24 2.36
C LEU A 17 22.22 15.17 1.65
N SER A 18 22.75 13.96 1.51
CA SER A 18 22.05 12.83 0.88
C SER A 18 20.82 12.42 1.70
N LEU A 19 20.93 12.46 3.02
CA LEU A 19 19.83 12.14 3.94
C LEU A 19 18.68 13.15 3.81
N HIS A 20 18.99 14.43 3.75
CA HIS A 20 17.99 15.49 3.54
C HIS A 20 17.35 15.38 2.15
N ALA A 21 18.14 15.14 1.11
CA ALA A 21 17.63 14.92 -0.23
C ALA A 21 16.69 13.69 -0.31
N LEU A 22 17.04 12.60 0.39
CA LEU A 22 16.20 11.42 0.52
C LEU A 22 14.86 11.76 1.19
N LEU A 23 14.86 12.48 2.32
CA LEU A 23 13.64 12.85 3.03
C LEU A 23 12.73 13.76 2.19
N VAL A 24 13.30 14.74 1.47
CA VAL A 24 12.55 15.57 0.52
C VAL A 24 11.96 14.74 -0.62
N GLY A 25 12.74 13.82 -1.18
CA GLY A 25 12.27 12.88 -2.20
C GLY A 25 11.10 12.01 -1.71
N LEU A 26 11.19 11.49 -0.49
CA LEU A 26 10.12 10.71 0.14
C LEU A 26 8.87 11.56 0.41
N MET A 27 9.02 12.82 0.80
CA MET A 27 7.91 13.74 1.02
C MET A 27 7.07 13.96 -0.25
N ILE A 28 7.71 13.95 -1.42
CA ILE A 28 7.04 14.05 -2.72
C ILE A 28 6.50 12.67 -3.16
N ALA A 29 7.27 11.60 -2.94
CA ALA A 29 6.92 10.26 -3.38
C ALA A 29 5.68 9.70 -2.66
N VAL A 30 5.51 9.95 -1.37
CA VAL A 30 4.39 9.44 -0.56
C VAL A 30 3.02 9.84 -1.15
N PRO A 31 2.70 11.13 -1.38
CA PRO A 31 1.41 11.51 -1.95
C PRO A 31 1.24 11.03 -3.40
N VAL A 32 2.30 10.98 -4.19
CA VAL A 32 2.24 10.47 -5.57
C VAL A 32 1.89 8.98 -5.58
N LEU A 33 2.57 8.17 -4.77
CA LEU A 33 2.27 6.74 -4.61
C LEU A 33 0.85 6.51 -4.11
N PHE A 34 0.40 7.30 -3.15
CA PHE A 34 -0.97 7.22 -2.65
C PHE A 34 -2.01 7.48 -3.74
N ILE A 35 -1.87 8.56 -4.50
CA ILE A 35 -2.81 8.92 -5.57
C ILE A 35 -2.84 7.83 -6.64
N GLN A 36 -1.69 7.32 -7.05
CA GLN A 36 -1.59 6.23 -8.02
C GLN A 36 -2.31 4.97 -7.53
N ARG A 37 -2.06 4.57 -6.28
CA ARG A 37 -2.67 3.38 -5.69
C ARG A 37 -4.16 3.55 -5.44
N LEU A 38 -4.57 4.72 -4.96
CA LEU A 38 -6.00 5.02 -4.77
C LEU A 38 -6.78 4.93 -6.09
N ARG A 39 -6.21 5.43 -7.19
CA ARG A 39 -6.84 5.32 -8.53
C ARG A 39 -6.91 3.86 -8.97
N ALA A 40 -5.83 3.09 -8.85
CA ALA A 40 -5.80 1.68 -9.20
C ALA A 40 -6.84 0.87 -8.41
N ILE A 41 -6.90 1.04 -7.09
CA ILE A 41 -7.87 0.35 -6.23
C ILE A 41 -9.30 0.76 -6.60
N ARG A 42 -9.58 2.04 -6.87
CA ARG A 42 -10.91 2.49 -7.28
C ARG A 42 -11.36 1.87 -8.60
N THR A 43 -10.44 1.69 -9.55
CA THR A 43 -10.75 1.06 -10.85
C THR A 43 -11.04 -0.43 -10.68
N ILE A 44 -10.26 -1.13 -9.84
CA ILE A 44 -10.43 -2.57 -9.58
C ILE A 44 -11.66 -2.83 -8.69
N ALA A 45 -11.91 -2.00 -7.69
CA ALA A 45 -13.07 -2.12 -6.81
C ALA A 45 -14.39 -2.01 -7.59
N GLY A 46 -14.47 -1.10 -8.57
CA GLY A 46 -15.70 -0.85 -9.31
C GLY A 46 -16.88 -0.55 -8.38
N ASN A 47 -18.07 -1.02 -8.76
CA ASN A 47 -19.28 -0.96 -7.95
C ASN A 47 -19.63 -2.35 -7.38
N SER A 48 -18.78 -2.88 -6.51
CA SER A 48 -18.88 -4.26 -5.99
C SER A 48 -20.25 -4.54 -5.33
N ARG A 49 -20.79 -3.60 -4.57
CA ARG A 49 -22.11 -3.74 -3.92
C ARG A 49 -23.25 -3.95 -4.91
N HIS A 50 -23.21 -3.25 -6.03
CA HIS A 50 -24.20 -3.39 -7.08
C HIS A 50 -24.22 -4.82 -7.65
N TRP A 51 -23.05 -5.42 -7.85
CA TRP A 51 -22.93 -6.79 -8.33
C TRP A 51 -23.39 -7.81 -7.29
N VAL A 52 -23.02 -7.64 -6.02
CA VAL A 52 -23.52 -8.47 -4.93
C VAL A 52 -25.04 -8.43 -4.86
N ASP A 53 -25.65 -7.25 -5.00
CA ASP A 53 -27.11 -7.08 -5.01
C ASP A 53 -27.77 -7.76 -6.21
N ILE A 54 -27.23 -7.58 -7.42
CA ILE A 54 -27.75 -8.24 -8.64
C ILE A 54 -27.75 -9.75 -8.48
N PHE A 55 -26.61 -10.33 -8.10
CA PHE A 55 -26.49 -11.79 -7.97
C PHE A 55 -27.31 -12.32 -6.79
N SER A 56 -27.41 -11.62 -5.70
CA SER A 56 -28.24 -12.03 -4.58
C SER A 56 -29.76 -12.00 -4.89
N ARG A 57 -30.20 -11.04 -5.72
CA ARG A 57 -31.58 -11.04 -6.25
C ARG A 57 -31.81 -12.16 -7.23
N SER A 58 -30.89 -12.38 -8.19
CA SER A 58 -31.05 -13.44 -9.16
C SER A 58 -31.10 -14.83 -8.50
N LEU A 59 -30.36 -15.04 -7.42
CA LEU A 59 -30.41 -16.25 -6.62
C LEU A 59 -31.79 -16.44 -5.97
N ARG A 60 -32.43 -15.37 -5.46
CA ARG A 60 -33.75 -15.40 -4.84
C ARG A 60 -34.89 -15.59 -5.86
N GLU A 61 -34.75 -14.97 -7.03
CA GLU A 61 -35.79 -14.94 -8.07
C GLU A 61 -35.63 -16.03 -9.13
N ASN A 62 -34.58 -16.90 -9.01
CA ASN A 62 -34.19 -17.89 -10.02
C ASN A 62 -34.05 -17.27 -11.44
N ALA A 63 -33.71 -15.98 -11.51
CA ALA A 63 -33.57 -15.26 -12.76
C ALA A 63 -32.22 -15.51 -13.42
N GLU A 64 -32.21 -15.66 -14.74
CA GLU A 64 -30.97 -15.67 -15.49
C GLU A 64 -30.34 -14.28 -15.47
N VAL A 65 -29.03 -14.21 -15.10
CA VAL A 65 -28.26 -12.98 -15.21
C VAL A 65 -27.54 -13.02 -16.54
N GLU A 66 -28.00 -12.21 -17.50
CA GLU A 66 -27.18 -11.89 -18.66
C GLU A 66 -25.96 -11.10 -18.19
N CYS A 67 -24.84 -11.80 -18.03
CA CYS A 67 -23.59 -11.13 -17.73
C CYS A 67 -23.01 -10.56 -19.02
N LEU A 68 -22.67 -9.28 -18.98
CA LEU A 68 -21.90 -8.68 -20.06
C LEU A 68 -20.60 -9.48 -20.22
N ALA A 69 -20.52 -10.21 -21.32
CA ALA A 69 -19.43 -11.14 -21.66
C ALA A 69 -18.08 -10.45 -21.93
N ASP A 70 -18.03 -9.14 -21.75
CA ASP A 70 -16.82 -8.36 -21.97
C ASP A 70 -16.04 -8.25 -20.65
N GLY A 71 -14.81 -8.75 -20.67
CA GLY A 71 -13.92 -8.82 -19.51
C GLY A 71 -13.86 -7.51 -18.73
N GLY A 72 -14.73 -7.41 -17.72
CA GLY A 72 -14.98 -6.21 -16.95
C GLY A 72 -13.71 -5.65 -16.31
N ARG A 73 -13.66 -4.35 -16.11
CA ARG A 73 -12.53 -3.65 -15.49
C ARG A 73 -12.50 -3.85 -13.97
N SER A 74 -13.65 -4.17 -13.37
CA SER A 74 -13.76 -4.35 -11.92
C SER A 74 -13.62 -5.82 -11.51
N LEU A 75 -13.17 -6.05 -10.28
CA LEU A 75 -12.99 -7.38 -9.72
C LEU A 75 -14.31 -8.19 -9.70
N PRO A 76 -15.46 -7.62 -9.28
CA PRO A 76 -16.74 -8.35 -9.32
C PRO A 76 -17.16 -8.78 -10.73
N GLU A 77 -16.93 -7.92 -11.73
CA GLU A 77 -17.23 -8.24 -13.13
C GLU A 77 -16.38 -9.40 -13.63
N ARG A 78 -15.08 -9.39 -13.31
CA ARG A 78 -14.17 -10.48 -13.70
C ARG A 78 -14.51 -11.79 -13.01
N LEU A 79 -14.84 -11.77 -11.71
CA LEU A 79 -15.24 -12.97 -10.97
C LEU A 79 -16.57 -13.54 -11.49
N SER A 80 -17.55 -12.69 -11.75
CA SER A 80 -18.83 -13.15 -12.28
C SER A 80 -18.73 -13.69 -13.70
N ALA A 81 -17.99 -13.03 -14.59
CA ALA A 81 -17.71 -13.53 -15.93
C ALA A 81 -16.96 -14.88 -15.90
N PHE A 82 -15.98 -15.00 -15.00
CA PHE A 82 -15.24 -16.24 -14.79
C PHE A 82 -16.15 -17.37 -14.30
N ALA A 83 -17.01 -17.12 -13.32
CA ALA A 83 -17.95 -18.11 -12.81
C ALA A 83 -18.93 -18.59 -13.90
N LEU A 84 -19.45 -17.67 -14.71
CA LEU A 84 -20.39 -18.00 -15.80
C LEU A 84 -19.72 -18.79 -16.94
N SER A 85 -18.47 -18.49 -17.27
CA SER A 85 -17.73 -19.28 -18.27
C SER A 85 -17.40 -20.70 -17.80
N HIS A 86 -17.43 -20.96 -16.50
CA HIS A 86 -17.11 -22.24 -15.88
C HIS A 86 -18.32 -22.89 -15.18
N GLN A 87 -19.54 -22.49 -15.51
CA GLN A 87 -20.78 -23.03 -14.90
C GLN A 87 -21.01 -24.53 -15.13
N HIS A 88 -20.30 -25.13 -16.08
CA HIS A 88 -20.33 -26.58 -16.36
C HIS A 88 -19.53 -27.40 -15.34
N LEU A 89 -18.74 -26.76 -14.48
CA LEU A 89 -17.95 -27.44 -13.46
C LEU A 89 -18.82 -27.78 -12.24
N CYS A 90 -18.44 -28.84 -11.52
CA CYS A 90 -19.06 -29.09 -10.22
C CYS A 90 -18.81 -27.93 -9.26
N PRO A 91 -19.72 -27.61 -8.33
CA PRO A 91 -19.64 -26.49 -7.44
C PRO A 91 -18.34 -26.40 -6.64
N ASP A 92 -17.81 -27.54 -6.17
CA ASP A 92 -16.55 -27.60 -5.43
C ASP A 92 -15.34 -27.20 -6.28
N ALA A 93 -15.33 -27.59 -7.57
CA ALA A 93 -14.27 -27.20 -8.50
C ALA A 93 -14.35 -25.70 -8.83
N LEU A 94 -15.56 -25.18 -9.03
CA LEU A 94 -15.81 -23.78 -9.27
C LEU A 94 -15.36 -22.93 -8.09
N GLU A 95 -15.68 -23.35 -6.84
CA GLU A 95 -15.27 -22.64 -5.63
C GLU A 95 -13.74 -22.50 -5.54
N ARG A 96 -13.02 -23.62 -5.76
CA ARG A 96 -11.54 -23.61 -5.73
C ARG A 96 -10.93 -22.71 -6.81
N LEU A 97 -11.51 -22.70 -7.99
CA LEU A 97 -11.04 -21.83 -9.08
C LEU A 97 -11.29 -20.35 -8.79
N LEU A 98 -12.46 -20.02 -8.26
CA LEU A 98 -12.77 -18.65 -7.83
C LEU A 98 -11.86 -18.19 -6.68
N GLU A 99 -11.55 -19.08 -5.73
CA GLU A 99 -10.61 -18.78 -4.65
C GLU A 99 -9.19 -18.51 -5.19
N ALA A 100 -8.72 -19.34 -6.11
CA ALA A 100 -7.43 -19.10 -6.77
C ALA A 100 -7.40 -17.74 -7.48
N ARG A 101 -8.50 -17.40 -8.17
CA ARG A 101 -8.62 -16.09 -8.85
C ARG A 101 -8.64 -14.93 -7.87
N GLU A 102 -9.32 -15.05 -6.72
CA GLU A 102 -9.30 -14.04 -5.66
C GLU A 102 -7.88 -13.81 -5.12
N ILE A 103 -7.07 -14.87 -4.98
CA ILE A 103 -5.68 -14.75 -4.52
C ILE A 103 -4.83 -13.94 -5.51
N GLU A 104 -4.99 -14.18 -6.82
CA GLU A 104 -4.31 -13.41 -7.86
C GLU A 104 -4.70 -11.93 -7.79
N GLU A 105 -5.99 -11.64 -7.71
CA GLU A 105 -6.51 -10.27 -7.64
C GLU A 105 -6.08 -9.54 -6.35
N ARG A 106 -6.03 -10.27 -5.24
CA ARG A 106 -5.50 -9.76 -3.97
C ARG A 106 -4.06 -9.29 -4.13
N HIS A 107 -3.23 -10.09 -4.81
CA HIS A 107 -1.83 -9.74 -5.03
C HIS A 107 -1.68 -8.42 -5.81
N GLU A 108 -2.50 -8.21 -6.84
CA GLU A 108 -2.53 -6.96 -7.60
C GLU A 108 -3.03 -5.76 -6.77
N LEU A 109 -4.03 -5.96 -5.92
CA LEU A 109 -4.55 -4.91 -5.02
C LEU A 109 -3.52 -4.50 -3.96
N GLU A 110 -2.81 -5.47 -3.37
CA GLU A 110 -1.79 -5.23 -2.33
C GLU A 110 -0.47 -4.71 -2.88
N LYS A 111 -0.23 -4.82 -4.17
CA LYS A 111 1.00 -4.40 -4.83
C LYS A 111 1.34 -2.95 -4.51
N GLY A 112 2.55 -2.71 -4.00
CA GLY A 112 3.05 -1.38 -3.65
C GLY A 112 2.50 -0.76 -2.37
N LEU A 113 1.52 -1.38 -1.68
CA LEU A 113 1.12 -0.92 -0.34
C LEU A 113 2.26 -1.08 0.66
N GLY A 114 3.03 -2.17 0.55
CA GLY A 114 4.18 -2.41 1.39
C GLY A 114 5.24 -1.30 1.36
N ILE A 115 5.39 -0.61 0.22
CA ILE A 115 6.33 0.50 0.08
C ILE A 115 5.94 1.66 1.01
N LEU A 116 4.65 2.03 1.05
CA LEU A 116 4.16 3.08 1.96
C LEU A 116 4.34 2.70 3.42
N GLY A 117 4.07 1.43 3.77
CA GLY A 117 4.31 0.89 5.09
C GLY A 117 5.80 0.95 5.48
N THR A 118 6.69 0.55 4.56
CA THR A 118 8.14 0.60 4.76
C THR A 118 8.64 2.04 4.93
N ILE A 119 8.17 2.99 4.12
CA ILE A 119 8.51 4.41 4.28
C ILE A 119 8.03 4.91 5.64
N GLY A 120 6.78 4.64 6.00
CA GLY A 120 6.19 5.08 7.25
C GLY A 120 6.93 4.56 8.49
N SER A 121 7.35 3.29 8.48
CA SER A 121 8.07 2.69 9.60
C SER A 121 9.55 3.12 9.68
N ASN A 122 10.21 3.41 8.56
CA ASN A 122 11.66 3.68 8.53
C ASN A 122 12.02 5.17 8.45
N ALA A 123 11.15 6.05 7.92
CA ALA A 123 11.45 7.48 7.82
C ALA A 123 11.81 8.16 9.16
N PRO A 124 11.22 7.80 10.31
CA PRO A 124 11.65 8.36 11.60
C PRO A 124 13.08 8.00 11.95
N PHE A 125 13.52 6.77 11.63
CA PHE A 125 14.90 6.31 11.90
C PHE A 125 15.90 7.01 10.98
N VAL A 126 15.50 7.32 9.75
CA VAL A 126 16.32 8.15 8.85
C VAL A 126 16.48 9.55 9.43
N GLY A 127 15.41 10.17 9.95
CA GLY A 127 15.49 11.46 10.65
C GLY A 127 16.35 11.40 11.92
N LEU A 128 16.21 10.35 12.72
CA LEU A 128 17.03 10.14 13.91
C LEU A 128 18.52 10.00 13.55
N THR A 129 18.84 9.27 12.48
CA THR A 129 20.22 9.18 11.99
C THR A 129 20.76 10.54 11.63
N GLY A 130 19.94 11.42 11.03
CA GLY A 130 20.31 12.81 10.76
C GLY A 130 20.68 13.60 12.01
N THR A 131 19.93 13.45 13.13
CA THR A 131 20.29 14.12 14.39
C THR A 131 21.58 13.60 14.97
N VAL A 132 21.83 12.31 14.93
CA VAL A 132 23.07 11.71 15.46
C VAL A 132 24.28 12.23 14.69
N LEU A 133 24.21 12.26 13.35
CA LEU A 133 25.28 12.78 12.50
C LEU A 133 25.49 14.29 12.68
N GLY A 134 24.43 15.08 12.77
CA GLY A 134 24.51 16.52 12.97
C GLY A 134 25.09 16.89 14.35
N ILE A 135 24.73 16.16 15.42
CA ILE A 135 25.35 16.34 16.73
C ILE A 135 26.83 15.96 16.70
N LEU A 136 27.19 14.89 16.01
CA LEU A 136 28.59 14.49 15.83
C LEU A 136 29.38 15.58 15.10
N SER A 137 28.83 16.15 14.04
CA SER A 137 29.40 17.29 13.30
C SER A 137 29.57 18.51 14.20
N ALA A 138 28.57 18.84 15.03
CA ALA A 138 28.65 19.92 16.00
C ALA A 138 29.79 19.75 17.00
N PHE A 139 29.99 18.55 17.54
CA PHE A 139 31.11 18.27 18.44
C PHE A 139 32.48 18.33 17.76
N GLN A 140 32.60 17.95 16.50
CA GLN A 140 33.83 18.09 15.74
C GLN A 140 34.20 19.60 15.57
N GLN A 141 33.21 20.44 15.22
CA GLN A 141 33.40 21.88 15.10
C GLN A 141 33.79 22.53 16.42
N MET A 142 33.16 22.12 17.54
CA MET A 142 33.51 22.59 18.87
C MET A 142 34.94 22.20 19.26
N GLY A 143 35.38 20.98 18.95
CA GLY A 143 36.75 20.52 19.21
C GLY A 143 37.81 21.29 18.42
N ALA A 144 37.48 21.70 17.19
CA ALA A 144 38.38 22.49 16.36
C ALA A 144 38.43 23.97 16.78
N ALA A 145 37.30 24.56 17.20
CA ALA A 145 37.21 25.96 17.59
C ALA A 145 37.55 26.23 19.05
N GLY A 146 37.66 25.21 19.90
CA GLY A 146 37.93 25.34 21.33
C GLY A 146 36.78 25.90 22.20
N GLN A 147 35.66 26.27 21.58
CA GLN A 147 34.48 26.79 22.27
C GLN A 147 33.20 26.61 21.47
N ALA A 148 32.06 26.60 22.17
CA ALA A 148 30.75 26.54 21.52
C ALA A 148 30.39 27.89 20.91
N GLY A 149 30.52 28.02 19.60
CA GLY A 149 30.16 29.19 18.82
C GLY A 149 28.79 29.07 18.12
N PRO A 150 28.35 30.13 17.41
CA PRO A 150 27.12 30.14 16.65
C PRO A 150 27.01 28.98 15.62
N GLN A 151 28.14 28.55 15.07
CA GLN A 151 28.19 27.44 14.11
C GLN A 151 27.79 26.11 14.75
N VAL A 152 28.22 25.84 15.99
CA VAL A 152 27.84 24.61 16.75
C VAL A 152 26.33 24.61 17.02
N MET A 153 25.77 25.76 17.41
CA MET A 153 24.32 25.91 17.62
C MET A 153 23.54 25.73 16.34
N GLY A 154 24.04 26.23 15.20
CA GLY A 154 23.46 26.00 13.88
C GLY A 154 23.44 24.55 13.46
N ALA A 155 24.53 23.80 13.70
CA ALA A 155 24.62 22.39 13.40
C ALA A 155 23.61 21.56 14.23
N ILE A 156 23.44 21.86 15.52
CA ILE A 156 22.46 21.22 16.38
C ILE A 156 21.02 21.53 15.90
N ALA A 157 20.74 22.79 15.55
CA ALA A 157 19.43 23.17 15.03
C ALA A 157 19.10 22.45 13.72
N ALA A 158 20.05 22.37 12.79
CA ALA A 158 19.89 21.62 11.54
C ALA A 158 19.64 20.11 11.79
N ALA A 159 20.32 19.53 12.78
CA ALA A 159 20.09 18.14 13.18
C ALA A 159 18.65 17.91 13.62
N LEU A 160 18.08 18.77 14.46
CA LEU A 160 16.70 18.65 14.92
C LEU A 160 15.69 18.74 13.76
N VAL A 161 15.97 19.57 12.76
CA VAL A 161 15.14 19.68 11.54
C VAL A 161 15.10 18.35 10.79
N ALA A 162 16.19 17.58 10.75
CA ALA A 162 16.21 16.28 10.10
C ALA A 162 15.22 15.29 10.74
N THR A 163 15.13 15.23 12.08
CA THR A 163 14.15 14.39 12.76
C THR A 163 12.72 14.88 12.51
N ALA A 164 12.48 16.18 12.57
CA ALA A 164 11.17 16.73 12.25
C ALA A 164 10.73 16.38 10.82
N ALA A 165 11.63 16.47 9.84
CA ALA A 165 11.38 16.06 8.45
C ALA A 165 11.08 14.57 8.35
N GLY A 166 11.80 13.70 9.05
CA GLY A 166 11.53 12.26 9.11
C GLY A 166 10.11 11.96 9.61
N LEU A 167 9.67 12.64 10.66
CA LEU A 167 8.31 12.49 11.20
C LEU A 167 7.24 13.04 10.26
N LEU A 168 7.49 14.17 9.58
CA LEU A 168 6.59 14.75 8.58
C LEU A 168 6.37 13.83 7.37
N VAL A 169 7.35 12.99 7.03
CA VAL A 169 7.20 11.96 6.00
C VAL A 169 6.48 10.73 6.55
N ALA A 170 6.86 10.27 7.74
CA ALA A 170 6.38 9.03 8.33
C ALA A 170 4.89 9.05 8.64
N ILE A 171 4.41 10.11 9.30
CA ILE A 171 3.01 10.19 9.75
C ILE A 171 2.03 10.08 8.57
N PRO A 172 2.15 10.88 7.49
CA PRO A 172 1.30 10.72 6.32
C PRO A 172 1.44 9.33 5.67
N ALA A 173 2.66 8.81 5.56
CA ALA A 173 2.89 7.51 4.94
C ALA A 173 2.15 6.37 5.66
N VAL A 174 2.19 6.33 6.99
CA VAL A 174 1.44 5.35 7.81
C VAL A 174 -0.06 5.54 7.66
N VAL A 175 -0.56 6.76 7.76
CA VAL A 175 -1.99 7.05 7.63
C VAL A 175 -2.51 6.62 6.27
N LEU A 176 -1.79 6.97 5.20
CA LEU A 176 -2.18 6.64 3.83
C LEU A 176 -2.08 5.13 3.56
N HIS A 177 -1.06 4.45 4.09
CA HIS A 177 -0.95 2.99 4.07
C HIS A 177 -2.17 2.33 4.72
N ASN A 178 -2.55 2.75 5.92
CA ASN A 178 -3.68 2.19 6.65
C ASN A 178 -5.01 2.40 5.92
N ILE A 179 -5.22 3.59 5.33
CA ILE A 179 -6.42 3.88 4.52
C ILE A 179 -6.50 2.96 3.29
N LEU A 180 -5.39 2.78 2.57
CA LEU A 180 -5.37 1.91 1.39
C LEU A 180 -5.56 0.44 1.79
N HIS A 181 -4.90 -0.01 2.85
CA HIS A 181 -5.02 -1.38 3.36
C HIS A 181 -6.47 -1.69 3.78
N ALA A 182 -7.12 -0.79 4.51
CA ALA A 182 -8.53 -0.94 4.87
C ALA A 182 -9.44 -1.02 3.62
N ARG A 183 -9.16 -0.23 2.59
CA ARG A 183 -9.90 -0.29 1.32
C ARG A 183 -9.72 -1.61 0.59
N VAL A 184 -8.50 -2.12 0.51
CA VAL A 184 -8.21 -3.43 -0.09
C VAL A 184 -8.95 -4.53 0.65
N SER A 185 -8.85 -4.55 1.98
CA SER A 185 -9.55 -5.54 2.82
C SER A 185 -11.06 -5.53 2.59
N TRP A 186 -11.64 -4.34 2.46
CA TRP A 186 -13.07 -4.19 2.20
C TRP A 186 -13.47 -4.75 0.80
N VAL A 187 -12.70 -4.45 -0.24
CA VAL A 187 -12.94 -4.97 -1.61
C VAL A 187 -12.85 -6.50 -1.64
N LEU A 188 -11.87 -7.06 -0.93
CA LEU A 188 -11.69 -8.52 -0.84
C LEU A 188 -12.84 -9.19 -0.09
N GLU A 189 -13.36 -8.56 0.96
CA GLU A 189 -14.52 -9.10 1.69
C GLU A 189 -15.79 -9.10 0.84
N GLU A 190 -16.05 -8.03 0.07
CA GLU A 190 -17.17 -8.01 -0.89
C GLU A 190 -17.00 -9.06 -1.99
N SER A 191 -15.76 -9.28 -2.47
CA SER A 191 -15.46 -10.32 -3.46
C SER A 191 -15.73 -11.72 -2.92
N ARG A 192 -15.38 -11.97 -1.65
CA ARG A 192 -15.68 -13.23 -0.97
C ARG A 192 -17.19 -13.47 -0.86
N GLN A 193 -17.97 -12.44 -0.52
CA GLN A 193 -19.43 -12.54 -0.50
C GLN A 193 -19.98 -12.89 -1.88
N LEU A 194 -19.49 -12.24 -2.94
CA LEU A 194 -19.87 -12.54 -4.32
C LEU A 194 -19.53 -13.98 -4.70
N ARG A 195 -18.35 -14.48 -4.35
CA ARG A 195 -17.95 -15.89 -4.58
C ARG A 195 -18.94 -16.87 -3.97
N ILE A 196 -19.31 -16.68 -2.71
CA ILE A 196 -20.28 -17.54 -2.01
C ILE A 196 -21.63 -17.57 -2.77
N ILE A 197 -22.12 -16.41 -3.23
CA ILE A 197 -23.35 -16.29 -4.00
C ILE A 197 -23.23 -17.03 -5.35
N LEU A 198 -22.12 -16.88 -6.06
CA LEU A 198 -21.87 -17.55 -7.35
C LEU A 198 -21.82 -19.08 -7.22
N VAL A 199 -21.18 -19.59 -6.17
CA VAL A 199 -21.13 -21.02 -5.86
C VAL A 199 -22.52 -21.54 -5.46
N ALA A 200 -23.25 -20.82 -4.61
CA ALA A 200 -24.62 -21.20 -4.25
C ALA A 200 -25.56 -21.28 -5.47
N ARG A 201 -25.36 -20.38 -6.45
CA ARG A 201 -26.10 -20.40 -7.70
C ARG A 201 -25.74 -21.63 -8.57
N SER A 202 -24.49 -22.02 -8.67
CA SER A 202 -24.09 -23.21 -9.40
C SER A 202 -24.66 -24.48 -8.78
N LEU A 203 -24.74 -24.56 -7.44
CA LEU A 203 -25.41 -25.65 -6.72
C LEU A 203 -26.90 -25.73 -7.09
N GLN A 204 -27.62 -24.61 -7.12
CA GLN A 204 -29.04 -24.61 -7.51
C GLN A 204 -29.25 -25.07 -8.96
N ALA A 205 -28.37 -24.65 -9.89
CA ALA A 205 -28.44 -25.08 -11.27
C ALA A 205 -28.23 -26.60 -11.41
N THR A 206 -27.23 -27.15 -10.73
CA THR A 206 -26.96 -28.61 -10.73
C THR A 206 -28.10 -29.42 -10.16
N VAL A 207 -28.75 -28.97 -9.08
CA VAL A 207 -29.91 -29.64 -8.50
C VAL A 207 -31.10 -29.59 -9.45
N LYS A 208 -31.32 -28.48 -10.16
CA LYS A 208 -32.43 -28.35 -11.13
C LYS A 208 -32.26 -29.25 -12.37
N GLU A 209 -31.03 -29.52 -12.79
CA GLU A 209 -30.74 -30.45 -13.91
C GLU A 209 -30.84 -31.94 -13.51
N ALA A 210 -30.74 -32.24 -12.20
CA ALA A 210 -30.79 -33.60 -11.67
C ALA A 210 -32.21 -34.10 -11.42
N PHE A 211 -33.23 -33.22 -11.44
CA PHE A 211 -34.64 -33.53 -11.27
C PHE A 211 -35.48 -33.14 -12.50
#